data_9a9aeed76418c19842ebb8972e01ba37
#
_entry.id   9a9aeed76418c19842ebb8972e01ba37
#
_cell.length_a   1.000
_cell.length_b   1.000
_cell.length_c   1.000
_cell.angle_alpha   90.00
_cell.angle_beta   90.00
_cell.angle_gamma   90.00
#
_symmetry.space_group_name_H-M   'P 1'
#
loop_
_entity.id
_entity.type
_entity.pdbx_description
1 polymer ?
#
loop_
_entity_poly.entity_id
_entity_poly.type
_entity_poly.pdbx_seq_one_letter_code
_entity_poly.pdbx_strand_id
1 'polypeptide(L)'
;MPPSPEQLTRVLADLTRLRILMLLLPSGERCVCDLTSALDLSQPKISRHLAVLREAGILLDRRAGLWIHYGLHPHLPAWAQEVLAALGQGCIGLEPFTTDQARLSGAMGRGAGPLAC
;
A
#
# COMPACT_ATOMS: atom_id res chain seq x y z
N MET A 1 6.72 -13.42 -10.42
CA MET A 1 8.08 -13.00 -10.73
C MET A 1 8.47 -11.79 -9.92
N PRO A 2 9.60 -11.80 -9.24
CA PRO A 2 9.99 -10.61 -8.49
C PRO A 2 10.32 -9.46 -9.44
N PRO A 3 10.16 -8.21 -9.00
CA PRO A 3 10.49 -7.07 -9.84
C PRO A 3 11.99 -6.95 -10.05
N SER A 4 12.38 -6.46 -11.22
CA SER A 4 13.76 -6.04 -11.45
C SER A 4 13.99 -4.68 -10.77
N PRO A 5 15.25 -4.28 -10.54
CA PRO A 5 15.50 -2.94 -10.00
C PRO A 5 14.87 -1.83 -10.83
N GLU A 6 14.89 -1.95 -12.15
CA GLU A 6 14.27 -0.94 -13.02
C GLU A 6 12.77 -0.88 -12.83
N GLN A 7 12.10 -2.05 -12.76
CA GLN A 7 10.67 -2.09 -12.53
C GLN A 7 10.30 -1.49 -11.18
N LEU A 8 11.06 -1.82 -10.15
CA LEU A 8 10.80 -1.28 -8.82
C LEU A 8 10.91 0.24 -8.82
N THR A 9 11.99 0.78 -9.37
CA THR A 9 12.17 2.24 -9.38
C THR A 9 11.09 2.92 -10.23
N ARG A 10 10.66 2.30 -11.31
CA ARG A 10 9.62 2.87 -12.16
C ARG A 10 8.29 2.96 -11.42
N VAL A 11 7.87 1.90 -10.74
CA VAL A 11 6.58 1.94 -10.03
C VAL A 11 6.64 2.84 -8.80
N LEU A 12 7.81 2.99 -8.18
CA LEU A 12 7.98 3.86 -7.01
C LEU A 12 7.97 5.35 -7.38
N ALA A 13 8.15 5.68 -8.65
CA ALA A 13 8.23 7.07 -9.09
C ALA A 13 6.84 7.72 -9.27
N ASP A 14 5.86 7.25 -8.55
CA ASP A 14 4.50 7.81 -8.54
C ASP A 14 4.08 8.03 -7.09
N LEU A 15 3.63 9.23 -6.79
CA LEU A 15 3.30 9.61 -5.40
C LEU A 15 2.20 8.73 -4.82
N THR A 16 1.15 8.43 -5.58
CA THR A 16 0.06 7.61 -5.07
C THR A 16 0.53 6.20 -4.74
N ARG A 17 1.33 5.60 -5.61
CA ARG A 17 1.87 4.26 -5.35
C ARG A 17 2.81 4.25 -4.15
N LEU A 18 3.63 5.30 -4.01
CA LEU A 18 4.49 5.43 -2.85
C LEU A 18 3.68 5.54 -1.56
N ARG A 19 2.60 6.33 -1.59
CA ARG A 19 1.71 6.48 -0.43
C ARG A 19 1.10 5.14 -0.03
N ILE A 20 0.64 4.36 -1.01
CA ILE A 20 0.07 3.03 -0.75
C ILE A 20 1.10 2.15 -0.05
N LEU A 21 2.31 2.10 -0.58
CA LEU A 21 3.36 1.25 -0.03
C LEU A 21 3.76 1.67 1.38
N MET A 22 3.80 2.97 1.64
CA MET A 22 4.14 3.46 2.97
C MET A 22 3.09 3.11 4.01
N LEU A 23 1.83 2.93 3.61
CA LEU A 23 0.78 2.43 4.51
C LEU A 23 0.92 0.93 4.76
N LEU A 24 1.29 0.17 3.73
CA LEU A 24 1.37 -1.28 3.84
C LEU A 24 2.61 -1.78 4.55
N LEU A 25 3.71 -1.02 4.50
CA LEU A 25 4.95 -1.43 5.15
C LEU A 25 4.78 -1.75 6.63
N PRO A 26 4.25 -0.83 7.46
CA PRO A 26 4.11 -1.12 8.88
C PRO A 26 2.87 -1.94 9.23
N SER A 27 1.81 -1.85 8.44
CA SER A 27 0.52 -2.42 8.83
C SER A 27 0.30 -3.82 8.30
N GLY A 28 1.08 -4.27 7.33
CA GLY A 28 0.88 -5.56 6.70
C GLY A 28 -0.23 -5.49 5.67
N GLU A 29 -1.22 -6.36 5.83
CA GLU A 29 -2.30 -6.49 4.86
C GLU A 29 -3.44 -5.51 5.14
N ARG A 30 -3.98 -4.90 4.06
CA ARG A 30 -5.08 -3.95 4.19
C ARG A 30 -6.12 -4.15 3.09
N CYS A 31 -7.38 -3.95 3.44
CA CYS A 31 -8.48 -3.91 2.50
C CYS A 31 -8.39 -2.65 1.63
N VAL A 32 -8.89 -2.75 0.39
CA VAL A 32 -8.92 -1.60 -0.53
C VAL A 32 -9.62 -0.39 0.10
N CYS A 33 -10.70 -0.62 0.84
CA CYS A 33 -11.44 0.49 1.45
C CYS A 33 -10.67 1.20 2.55
N ASP A 34 -9.81 0.49 3.27
CA ASP A 34 -8.92 1.16 4.23
C ASP A 34 -7.97 2.11 3.49
N LEU A 35 -7.47 1.67 2.35
CA LEU A 35 -6.55 2.49 1.56
C LEU A 35 -7.25 3.70 0.94
N THR A 36 -8.45 3.51 0.41
CA THR A 36 -9.20 4.64 -0.16
C THR A 36 -9.54 5.67 0.90
N SER A 37 -9.91 5.21 2.08
CA SER A 37 -10.22 6.10 3.19
C SER A 37 -8.98 6.86 3.66
N ALA A 38 -7.86 6.14 3.85
CA ALA A 38 -6.62 6.74 4.36
C ALA A 38 -6.04 7.75 3.38
N LEU A 39 -6.07 7.44 2.10
CA LEU A 39 -5.48 8.29 1.07
C LEU A 39 -6.43 9.37 0.58
N ASP A 40 -7.72 9.25 0.90
CA ASP A 40 -8.75 10.19 0.44
C ASP A 40 -8.76 10.30 -1.09
N LEU A 41 -8.70 9.14 -1.75
CA LEU A 41 -8.73 9.05 -3.21
C LEU A 41 -9.84 8.07 -3.61
N SER A 42 -10.30 8.19 -4.85
CA SER A 42 -11.36 7.32 -5.33
C SER A 42 -10.92 5.87 -5.43
N GLN A 43 -11.87 4.96 -5.25
CA GLN A 43 -11.57 3.54 -5.35
C GLN A 43 -11.03 3.15 -6.73
N PRO A 44 -11.59 3.64 -7.86
CA PRO A 44 -11.03 3.28 -9.15
C PRO A 44 -9.57 3.71 -9.32
N LYS A 45 -9.21 4.87 -8.78
CA LYS A 45 -7.83 5.34 -8.85
C LYS A 45 -6.92 4.45 -8.03
N ILE A 46 -7.32 4.13 -6.80
CA ILE A 46 -6.54 3.25 -5.91
C ILE A 46 -6.41 1.87 -6.54
N SER A 47 -7.50 1.31 -7.04
CA SER A 47 -7.49 -0.03 -7.64
C SER A 47 -6.55 -0.11 -8.85
N ARG A 48 -6.49 0.95 -9.65
CA ARG A 48 -5.58 1.02 -10.79
C ARG A 48 -4.12 0.93 -10.35
N HIS A 49 -3.77 1.69 -9.31
CA HIS A 49 -2.41 1.67 -8.79
C HIS A 49 -2.06 0.35 -8.10
N LEU A 50 -3.02 -0.23 -7.40
CA LEU A 50 -2.82 -1.55 -6.78
C LEU A 50 -2.56 -2.62 -7.85
N ALA A 51 -3.27 -2.55 -8.98
CA ALA A 51 -3.04 -3.49 -10.07
C ALA A 51 -1.63 -3.37 -10.64
N VAL A 52 -1.13 -2.14 -10.80
CA VAL A 52 0.24 -1.91 -11.28
C VAL A 52 1.24 -2.55 -10.33
N LEU A 53 1.06 -2.34 -9.03
CA LEU A 53 1.98 -2.89 -8.01
C LEU A 53 1.90 -4.41 -7.93
N ARG A 54 0.70 -4.97 -8.06
CA ARG A 54 0.51 -6.43 -8.07
C ARG A 54 1.16 -7.06 -9.30
N GLU A 55 0.94 -6.48 -10.47
CA GLU A 55 1.52 -7.00 -11.71
C GLU A 55 3.05 -6.92 -11.72
N ALA A 56 3.60 -5.93 -11.02
CA ALA A 56 5.05 -5.80 -10.88
C ALA A 56 5.64 -6.76 -9.86
N GLY A 57 4.80 -7.53 -9.15
CA GLY A 57 5.29 -8.49 -8.16
C GLY A 57 5.64 -7.89 -6.81
N ILE A 58 5.21 -6.66 -6.55
CA ILE A 58 5.48 -5.97 -5.28
C ILE A 58 4.39 -6.26 -4.27
N LEU A 59 3.14 -6.34 -4.72
CA LEU A 59 2.01 -6.65 -3.86
C LEU A 59 1.39 -7.98 -4.24
N LEU A 60 0.78 -8.62 -3.24
CA LEU A 60 -0.04 -9.79 -3.41
C LEU A 60 -1.43 -9.45 -2.89
N ASP A 61 -2.46 -9.84 -3.64
CA ASP A 61 -3.83 -9.68 -3.20
C ASP A 61 -4.35 -11.00 -2.65
N ARG A 62 -5.28 -10.90 -1.71
CA ARG A 62 -5.91 -12.08 -1.11
C ARG A 62 -7.39 -11.77 -0.92
N ARG A 63 -8.22 -12.68 -1.42
CA ARG A 63 -9.66 -12.57 -1.21
C ARG A 63 -10.02 -13.17 0.14
N ALA A 64 -10.76 -12.42 0.94
CA ALA A 64 -11.27 -12.88 2.22
C ALA A 64 -12.77 -12.60 2.24
N GLY A 65 -13.57 -13.60 1.85
CA GLY A 65 -15.01 -13.42 1.69
C GLY A 65 -15.32 -12.46 0.55
N LEU A 66 -15.99 -11.36 0.88
CA LEU A 66 -16.35 -10.34 -0.10
C LEU A 66 -15.28 -9.28 -0.28
N TRP A 67 -14.22 -9.34 0.52
CA TRP A 67 -13.22 -8.27 0.55
C TRP A 67 -11.91 -8.73 -0.06
N ILE A 68 -11.21 -7.81 -0.73
CA ILE A 68 -9.88 -8.06 -1.26
C ILE A 68 -8.89 -7.27 -0.42
N HIS A 69 -7.89 -7.97 0.08
CA HIS A 69 -6.82 -7.39 0.88
C HIS A 69 -5.53 -7.39 0.08
N TYR A 70 -4.73 -6.35 0.26
CA TYR A 70 -3.43 -6.22 -0.39
C TYR A 70 -2.34 -6.12 0.66
N GLY A 71 -1.21 -6.72 0.38
CA GLY A 71 -0.04 -6.65 1.25
C GLY A 71 1.21 -6.80 0.41
N LEU A 72 2.36 -6.57 1.02
CA LEU A 72 3.63 -6.77 0.33
C LEU A 72 3.78 -8.25 -0.02
N HIS A 73 4.31 -8.50 -1.21
CA HIS A 73 4.50 -9.87 -1.67
C HIS A 73 5.46 -10.59 -0.74
N PRO A 74 5.10 -11.81 -0.23
CA PRO A 74 5.94 -12.50 0.75
C PRO A 74 7.28 -12.95 0.21
N HIS A 75 7.42 -13.06 -1.11
CA HIS A 75 8.67 -13.46 -1.75
C HIS A 75 9.42 -12.29 -2.35
N LEU A 76 9.14 -11.07 -1.90
CA LEU A 76 9.85 -9.89 -2.36
C LEU A 76 11.33 -10.03 -1.99
N PRO A 77 12.27 -9.83 -2.94
CA PRO A 77 13.70 -9.99 -2.66
C PRO A 77 14.17 -9.08 -1.54
N ALA A 78 15.18 -9.51 -0.82
CA ALA A 78 15.71 -8.75 0.32
C ALA A 78 16.12 -7.33 -0.09
N TRP A 79 16.78 -7.19 -1.25
CA TRP A 79 17.22 -5.86 -1.70
C TRP A 79 16.02 -4.93 -1.92
N ALA A 80 14.92 -5.46 -2.43
CA ALA A 80 13.72 -4.66 -2.66
C ALA A 80 13.07 -4.28 -1.34
N GLN A 81 13.04 -5.20 -0.37
CA GLN A 81 12.55 -4.91 0.97
C GLN A 81 13.37 -3.80 1.61
N GLU A 82 14.69 -3.83 1.44
CA GLU A 82 15.58 -2.82 1.98
C GLU A 82 15.33 -1.46 1.35
N VAL A 83 15.09 -1.41 0.04
CA VAL A 83 14.75 -0.15 -0.64
C VAL A 83 13.46 0.43 -0.06
N LEU A 84 12.42 -0.38 0.09
CA LEU A 84 11.17 0.09 0.64
C LEU A 84 11.31 0.57 2.08
N ALA A 85 12.09 -0.16 2.89
CA ALA A 85 12.33 0.25 4.28
C ALA A 85 13.08 1.57 4.34
N ALA A 86 14.06 1.77 3.47
CA ALA A 86 14.82 3.02 3.42
C ALA A 86 13.92 4.19 3.01
N LEU A 87 13.04 3.97 2.03
CA LEU A 87 12.07 4.99 1.64
C LEU A 87 11.13 5.31 2.80
N GLY A 88 10.73 4.30 3.55
CA GLY A 88 9.89 4.50 4.74
C GLY A 88 10.55 5.43 5.74
N GLN A 89 11.84 5.29 5.96
CA GLN A 89 12.59 6.19 6.82
C GLN A 89 12.58 7.61 6.28
N GLY A 90 12.75 7.75 4.97
CA GLY A 90 12.75 9.06 4.33
C GLY A 90 11.39 9.77 4.36
N CYS A 91 10.31 9.02 4.51
CA CYS A 91 8.95 9.59 4.52
C CYS A 91 8.49 10.00 5.92
N ILE A 92 9.23 9.63 6.97
CA ILE A 92 8.84 9.95 8.35
C ILE A 92 8.79 11.47 8.52
N GLY A 93 7.66 11.95 9.02
CA GLY A 93 7.46 13.37 9.28
C GLY A 93 7.15 14.20 8.06
N LEU A 94 7.03 13.59 6.89
CA LEU A 94 6.69 14.31 5.65
C LEU A 94 5.22 14.11 5.30
N GLU A 95 4.62 15.14 4.70
CA GLU A 95 3.32 15.03 4.09
C GLU A 95 3.48 14.56 2.63
N PRO A 96 2.50 13.82 2.08
CA PRO A 96 1.20 13.48 2.70
C PRO A 96 1.24 12.25 3.62
N PHE A 97 2.39 11.65 3.83
CA PHE A 97 2.50 10.36 4.54
C PHE A 97 2.03 10.44 5.99
N THR A 98 2.31 11.52 6.67
CA THR A 98 1.88 11.71 8.07
C THR A 98 0.36 11.74 8.17
N THR A 99 -0.30 12.49 7.29
CA THR A 99 -1.76 12.57 7.26
C THR A 99 -2.37 11.21 6.88
N ASP A 100 -1.77 10.53 5.90
CA ASP A 100 -2.25 9.21 5.50
C ASP A 100 -2.25 8.23 6.67
N GLN A 101 -1.17 8.20 7.44
CA GLN A 101 -1.07 7.33 8.61
C GLN A 101 -2.10 7.68 9.67
N ALA A 102 -2.32 8.95 9.90
CA ALA A 102 -3.31 9.41 10.87
C ALA A 102 -4.71 8.96 10.46
N ARG A 103 -5.04 9.08 9.18
CA ARG A 103 -6.33 8.64 8.66
C ARG A 103 -6.49 7.12 8.76
N LEU A 104 -5.44 6.37 8.48
CA LEU A 104 -5.49 4.92 8.58
C LEU A 104 -5.76 4.48 10.00
N SER A 105 -5.12 5.11 10.98
CA SER A 105 -5.33 4.83 12.38
C SER A 105 -6.79 5.11 12.79
N GLY A 106 -7.35 6.20 12.30
CA GLY A 106 -8.74 6.54 12.53
C GLY A 106 -9.69 5.55 11.88
N ALA A 107 -9.38 5.13 10.65
CA ALA A 107 -10.18 4.14 9.93
C ALA A 107 -10.19 2.81 10.67
N MET A 108 -9.05 2.40 11.23
CA MET A 108 -8.99 1.19 12.05
C MET A 108 -9.89 1.25 13.26
N GLY A 109 -9.91 2.40 13.93
CA GLY A 109 -10.76 2.58 15.11
C GLY A 109 -12.24 2.53 14.80
N ARG A 110 -12.62 2.87 13.55
CA ARG A 110 -14.02 2.89 13.12
C ARG A 110 -14.40 1.70 12.26
N GLY A 111 -13.42 1.13 11.60
CA GLY A 111 -13.64 0.22 10.49
C GLY A 111 -13.61 -1.25 10.83
N ALA A 112 -14.01 -1.61 12.02
CA ALA A 112 -13.92 -3.02 12.44
C ALA A 112 -14.92 -3.92 11.72
N GLY A 113 -16.00 -3.38 11.18
CA GLY A 113 -17.04 -4.17 10.54
C GLY A 113 -16.94 -4.17 9.02
N PRO A 114 -17.55 -5.18 8.37
CA PRO A 114 -17.56 -5.23 6.91
C PRO A 114 -18.27 -4.04 6.27
N LEU A 115 -19.18 -3.40 6.97
CA LEU A 115 -19.88 -2.23 6.45
C LEU A 115 -19.02 -0.98 6.43
N ALA A 116 -17.87 -1.01 7.07
CA ALA A 116 -16.95 0.11 7.08
C ALA A 116 -16.19 0.25 5.77
N CYS A 117 -16.27 -0.75 4.95
CA CYS A 117 -15.55 -0.76 3.68
C CYS A 117 -16.35 -0.17 2.53
#